data_14318110b0c147744a986792ce537117
#
_entry.id   14318110b0c147744a986792ce537117
#
_cell.length_a   1.000
_cell.length_b   1.000
_cell.length_c   1.000
_cell.angle_alpha   90.00
_cell.angle_beta   90.00
_cell.angle_gamma   90.00
#
_symmetry.space_group_name_H-M   'P 1'
#
loop_
_entity.id
_entity.type
_entity.pdbx_description
1 polymer ?
#
loop_
_entity_poly.entity_id
_entity_poly.type
_entity_poly.pdbx_seq_one_letter_code
_entity_poly.pdbx_strand_id
1 'polypeptide(L)'
;MTEYLQHGRVRLALHQLQRAGDNSACHPLLLLHGLGESALSHHPSSFSHWPGPVYALDFTGHGMSSIPSGGGYSCEILMGDVDIALAHIGPATICGRGLGAYVALLIAGARPTLVRGAVLLDGPGLAGASPSSTPYIPVVNTACTAPPDPFAIAELATDARPAEYAVHFASLASQQSPLPHPIAICTREQPPWLMAVRESLSCDSPNPVDACKQFAIPPLTHSQP
;
A
#
# COMPACT_ATOMS: atom_id res chain seq x y z
N MET A 1 2.06 -19.14 1.34
CA MET A 1 3.47 -19.38 1.74
C MET A 1 4.01 -18.07 2.30
N THR A 2 4.77 -18.10 3.39
CA THR A 2 5.34 -16.88 3.99
C THR A 2 6.86 -16.90 3.81
N GLU A 3 7.39 -15.81 3.33
CA GLU A 3 8.83 -15.55 3.22
C GLU A 3 9.22 -14.40 4.13
N TYR A 4 10.48 -14.34 4.53
CA TYR A 4 10.97 -13.28 5.41
C TYR A 4 12.06 -12.48 4.72
N LEU A 5 11.81 -11.18 4.58
CA LEU A 5 12.74 -10.22 4.00
C LEU A 5 13.45 -9.44 5.10
N GLN A 6 14.62 -8.89 4.81
CA GLN A 6 15.40 -8.12 5.78
C GLN A 6 15.35 -6.62 5.47
N HIS A 7 14.83 -5.83 6.40
CA HIS A 7 14.86 -4.36 6.38
C HIS A 7 15.70 -3.85 7.55
N GLY A 8 16.97 -3.60 7.33
CA GLY A 8 17.91 -3.27 8.41
C GLY A 8 17.98 -4.37 9.46
N ARG A 9 17.47 -4.09 10.68
CA ARG A 9 17.38 -5.08 11.77
C ARG A 9 16.01 -5.74 11.88
N VAL A 10 15.04 -5.30 11.10
CA VAL A 10 13.68 -5.83 11.09
C VAL A 10 13.56 -6.95 10.07
N ARG A 11 12.86 -8.00 10.43
CA ARG A 11 12.46 -9.10 9.54
C ARG A 11 11.00 -8.90 9.16
N LEU A 12 10.73 -8.71 7.88
CA LEU A 12 9.41 -8.49 7.31
C LEU A 12 8.81 -9.80 6.84
N ALA A 13 7.55 -10.05 7.14
CA ALA A 13 6.80 -11.19 6.63
C ALA A 13 6.06 -10.82 5.35
N LEU A 14 6.44 -11.46 4.25
CA LEU A 14 5.78 -11.36 2.95
C LEU A 14 5.03 -12.67 2.68
N HIS A 15 3.72 -12.58 2.50
CA HIS A 15 2.84 -13.71 2.29
C HIS A 15 2.48 -13.84 0.83
N GLN A 16 2.85 -14.94 0.18
CA GLN A 16 2.36 -15.26 -1.16
C GLN A 16 0.98 -15.92 -1.03
N LEU A 17 -0.06 -15.21 -1.45
CA LEU A 17 -1.46 -15.62 -1.39
C LEU A 17 -1.89 -16.37 -2.65
N GLN A 18 -1.33 -15.97 -3.80
CA GLN A 18 -1.55 -16.60 -5.10
C GLN A 18 -0.21 -16.73 -5.85
N ARG A 19 0.03 -17.87 -6.46
CA ARG A 19 1.17 -18.07 -7.35
C ARG A 19 0.87 -17.48 -8.75
N ALA A 20 1.91 -17.23 -9.52
CA ALA A 20 1.75 -16.94 -10.94
C ALA A 20 0.99 -18.10 -11.62
N GLY A 21 0.00 -17.75 -12.43
CA GLY A 21 -0.61 -18.71 -13.35
C GLY A 21 0.36 -19.04 -14.50
N ASP A 22 -0.10 -19.84 -15.46
CA ASP A 22 0.69 -20.25 -16.63
C ASP A 22 1.12 -19.05 -17.52
N ASN A 23 0.50 -17.88 -17.34
CA ASN A 23 0.83 -16.66 -18.05
C ASN A 23 1.86 -15.83 -17.25
N SER A 24 3.13 -16.15 -17.42
CA SER A 24 4.26 -15.51 -16.72
C SER A 24 4.47 -14.01 -17.02
N ALA A 25 3.68 -13.42 -17.91
CA ALA A 25 3.80 -12.01 -18.31
C ALA A 25 3.10 -11.02 -17.34
N CYS A 26 2.32 -11.51 -16.36
CA CYS A 26 1.57 -10.66 -15.46
C CYS A 26 2.41 -10.29 -14.22
N HIS A 27 2.50 -8.98 -13.96
CA HIS A 27 3.22 -8.49 -12.78
C HIS A 27 2.45 -8.77 -11.47
N PRO A 28 3.14 -8.77 -10.33
CA PRO A 28 2.55 -8.99 -9.02
C PRO A 28 1.52 -7.93 -8.61
N LEU A 29 0.57 -8.33 -7.74
CA LEU A 29 -0.22 -7.46 -6.90
C LEU A 29 0.31 -7.56 -5.47
N LEU A 30 0.61 -6.42 -4.85
CA LEU A 30 1.01 -6.31 -3.45
C LEU A 30 -0.10 -5.66 -2.63
N LEU A 31 -0.58 -6.37 -1.61
CA LEU A 31 -1.62 -5.90 -0.70
C LEU A 31 -0.99 -5.33 0.58
N LEU A 32 -1.43 -4.12 0.98
CA LEU A 32 -0.99 -3.44 2.18
C LEU A 32 -2.18 -3.23 3.12
N HIS A 33 -2.03 -3.64 4.38
CA HIS A 33 -3.06 -3.56 5.40
C HIS A 33 -3.16 -2.18 6.05
N GLY A 34 -4.26 -1.92 6.78
CA GLY A 34 -4.47 -0.71 7.56
C GLY A 34 -3.78 -0.75 8.93
N LEU A 35 -3.85 0.36 9.65
CA LEU A 35 -3.28 0.50 10.99
C LEU A 35 -3.88 -0.52 11.95
N GLY A 36 -3.03 -1.24 12.68
CA GLY A 36 -3.45 -2.26 13.66
C GLY A 36 -3.96 -3.57 13.04
N GLU A 37 -3.94 -3.69 11.73
CA GLU A 37 -4.27 -4.92 11.01
C GLU A 37 -3.00 -5.75 10.73
N SER A 38 -3.17 -6.86 10.03
CA SER A 38 -2.10 -7.68 9.48
C SER A 38 -2.45 -8.14 8.07
N ALA A 39 -1.48 -8.69 7.37
CA ALA A 39 -1.68 -9.29 6.08
C ALA A 39 -2.78 -10.37 6.12
N LEU A 40 -3.54 -10.48 5.04
CA LEU A 40 -4.57 -11.49 4.91
C LEU A 40 -3.94 -12.89 4.84
N SER A 41 -4.56 -13.85 5.48
CA SER A 41 -4.13 -15.26 5.45
C SER A 41 -4.55 -16.00 4.18
N HIS A 42 -5.46 -15.41 3.40
CA HIS A 42 -6.01 -15.98 2.17
C HIS A 42 -6.26 -14.91 1.12
N HIS A 43 -6.35 -15.32 -0.12
CA HIS A 43 -6.61 -14.44 -1.26
C HIS A 43 -8.03 -13.84 -1.16
N PRO A 44 -8.18 -12.51 -1.13
CA PRO A 44 -9.51 -11.89 -1.09
C PRO A 44 -10.27 -12.10 -2.40
N SER A 45 -11.56 -12.41 -2.30
CA SER A 45 -12.43 -12.59 -3.47
C SER A 45 -12.48 -11.36 -4.39
N SER A 46 -12.29 -10.17 -3.84
CA SER A 46 -12.24 -8.91 -4.60
C SER A 46 -11.11 -8.87 -5.63
N PHE A 47 -10.05 -9.63 -5.43
CA PHE A 47 -8.89 -9.70 -6.33
C PHE A 47 -8.76 -11.04 -7.06
N SER A 48 -9.78 -11.91 -6.99
CA SER A 48 -9.80 -13.22 -7.67
C SER A 48 -9.56 -13.15 -9.18
N HIS A 49 -9.74 -11.96 -9.78
CA HIS A 49 -9.50 -11.71 -11.19
C HIS A 49 -8.05 -11.28 -11.50
N TRP A 50 -7.20 -11.13 -10.48
CA TRP A 50 -5.81 -10.74 -10.72
C TRP A 50 -5.06 -11.88 -11.43
N PRO A 51 -4.49 -11.64 -12.63
CA PRO A 51 -3.92 -12.73 -13.44
C PRO A 51 -2.52 -13.16 -12.98
N GLY A 52 -1.83 -12.30 -12.22
CA GLY A 52 -0.47 -12.52 -11.73
C GLY A 52 -0.41 -13.06 -10.30
N PRO A 53 0.80 -13.18 -9.75
CA PRO A 53 0.96 -13.54 -8.35
C PRO A 53 0.41 -12.45 -7.43
N VAL A 54 -0.10 -12.85 -6.25
CA VAL A 54 -0.62 -11.94 -5.23
C VAL A 54 0.15 -12.12 -3.94
N TYR A 55 0.66 -11.03 -3.42
CA TYR A 55 1.39 -10.96 -2.17
C TYR A 55 0.68 -10.05 -1.17
N ALA A 56 0.90 -10.27 0.12
CA ALA A 56 0.49 -9.38 1.19
C ALA A 56 1.66 -9.18 2.15
N LEU A 57 1.91 -7.94 2.56
CA LEU A 57 3.02 -7.57 3.43
C LEU A 57 2.50 -7.27 4.83
N ASP A 58 3.10 -7.86 5.86
CA ASP A 58 3.00 -7.35 7.21
C ASP A 58 4.01 -6.23 7.40
N PHE A 59 3.53 -5.04 7.73
CA PHE A 59 4.40 -3.92 8.06
C PHE A 59 5.22 -4.16 9.33
N THR A 60 6.36 -3.50 9.45
CA THR A 60 7.15 -3.44 10.70
C THR A 60 6.22 -3.22 11.90
N GLY A 61 6.35 -4.04 12.93
CA GLY A 61 5.53 -3.97 14.15
C GLY A 61 4.13 -4.57 14.04
N HIS A 62 3.77 -5.18 12.92
CA HIS A 62 2.47 -5.80 12.68
C HIS A 62 2.61 -7.28 12.26
N GLY A 63 1.57 -8.06 12.51
CA GLY A 63 1.45 -9.44 12.05
C GLY A 63 2.64 -10.32 12.44
N MET A 64 3.27 -10.94 11.45
CA MET A 64 4.44 -11.81 11.62
C MET A 64 5.77 -11.07 11.40
N SER A 65 5.75 -9.79 11.10
CA SER A 65 6.95 -8.96 11.03
C SER A 65 7.50 -8.64 12.41
N SER A 66 8.81 -8.39 12.48
CA SER A 66 9.48 -8.10 13.76
C SER A 66 9.05 -6.77 14.34
N ILE A 67 9.08 -6.69 15.67
CA ILE A 67 8.92 -5.46 16.45
C ILE A 67 10.32 -4.88 16.70
N PRO A 68 10.62 -3.66 16.26
CA PRO A 68 11.89 -3.00 16.59
C PRO A 68 11.94 -2.64 18.07
N SER A 69 13.10 -2.80 18.70
CA SER A 69 13.29 -2.33 20.06
C SER A 69 13.32 -0.80 20.11
N GLY A 70 12.35 -0.18 20.80
CA GLY A 70 12.33 1.27 21.05
C GLY A 70 11.38 2.08 20.16
N GLY A 71 10.46 1.46 19.42
CA GLY A 71 9.50 2.20 18.60
C GLY A 71 10.15 2.84 17.37
N GLY A 72 9.75 4.06 17.03
CA GLY A 72 10.29 4.84 15.91
C GLY A 72 9.55 4.54 14.60
N TYR A 73 8.25 4.29 14.68
CA TYR A 73 7.42 4.06 13.51
C TYR A 73 7.06 5.36 12.80
N SER A 74 7.20 5.36 11.49
CA SER A 74 6.71 6.44 10.62
C SER A 74 6.27 5.88 9.27
N CYS A 75 5.51 6.68 8.53
CA CYS A 75 5.08 6.27 7.18
C CYS A 75 6.27 6.02 6.25
N GLU A 76 7.41 6.70 6.45
CA GLU A 76 8.63 6.50 5.67
C GLU A 76 9.31 5.16 5.98
N ILE A 77 9.26 4.69 7.24
CA ILE A 77 9.73 3.34 7.59
C ILE A 77 8.88 2.30 6.88
N LEU A 78 7.55 2.46 6.92
CA LEU A 78 6.64 1.54 6.23
C LEU A 78 6.78 1.61 4.70
N MET A 79 7.07 2.79 4.15
CA MET A 79 7.43 2.93 2.73
C MET A 79 8.71 2.15 2.42
N GLY A 80 9.70 2.15 3.31
CA GLY A 80 10.91 1.33 3.21
C GLY A 80 10.61 -0.17 3.23
N ASP A 81 9.64 -0.63 4.05
CA ASP A 81 9.18 -2.02 4.05
C ASP A 81 8.66 -2.42 2.66
N VAL A 82 7.86 -1.55 2.04
CA VAL A 82 7.33 -1.78 0.69
C VAL A 82 8.44 -1.77 -0.37
N ASP A 83 9.44 -0.88 -0.24
CA ASP A 83 10.58 -0.82 -1.16
C ASP A 83 11.38 -2.14 -1.15
N ILE A 84 11.59 -2.72 0.03
CA ILE A 84 12.20 -4.06 0.20
C ILE A 84 11.35 -5.16 -0.46
N ALA A 85 10.03 -5.10 -0.27
CA ALA A 85 9.12 -6.05 -0.92
C ALA A 85 9.19 -5.93 -2.45
N LEU A 86 9.16 -4.71 -3.00
CA LEU A 86 9.30 -4.45 -4.44
C LEU A 86 10.66 -4.93 -4.99
N ALA A 87 11.74 -4.75 -4.23
CA ALA A 87 13.06 -5.26 -4.63
C ALA A 87 13.08 -6.79 -4.75
N HIS A 88 12.25 -7.49 -3.97
CA HIS A 88 12.13 -8.95 -3.99
C HIS A 88 11.19 -9.46 -5.10
N ILE A 89 9.97 -8.88 -5.21
CA ILE A 89 8.94 -9.39 -6.14
C ILE A 89 8.99 -8.74 -7.53
N GLY A 90 9.77 -7.68 -7.70
CA GLY A 90 9.82 -6.87 -8.92
C GLY A 90 8.72 -5.82 -9.01
N PRO A 91 8.58 -5.16 -10.18
CA PRO A 91 7.55 -4.15 -10.41
C PRO A 91 6.15 -4.70 -10.15
N ALA A 92 5.33 -4.01 -9.35
CA ALA A 92 4.04 -4.49 -8.90
C ALA A 92 2.96 -3.40 -8.91
N THR A 93 1.70 -3.81 -9.03
CA THR A 93 0.57 -2.96 -8.62
C THR A 93 0.40 -3.07 -7.12
N ILE A 94 0.15 -1.94 -6.46
CA ILE A 94 0.00 -1.88 -5.01
C ILE A 94 -1.46 -1.55 -4.69
N CYS A 95 -2.08 -2.34 -3.83
CA CYS A 95 -3.41 -2.06 -3.31
C CYS A 95 -3.32 -1.91 -1.80
N GLY A 96 -3.48 -0.68 -1.33
CA GLY A 96 -3.41 -0.34 0.09
C GLY A 96 -4.77 0.07 0.65
N ARG A 97 -5.04 -0.31 1.91
CA ARG A 97 -6.19 0.16 2.66
C ARG A 97 -5.77 0.92 3.91
N GLY A 98 -6.52 1.98 4.26
CA GLY A 98 -6.23 2.77 5.44
C GLY A 98 -4.82 3.36 5.44
N LEU A 99 -4.02 3.07 6.46
CA LEU A 99 -2.59 3.42 6.52
C LEU A 99 -1.83 2.89 5.32
N GLY A 100 -2.11 1.65 4.88
CA GLY A 100 -1.50 1.08 3.69
C GLY A 100 -1.84 1.83 2.39
N ALA A 101 -2.98 2.52 2.31
CA ALA A 101 -3.30 3.39 1.19
C ALA A 101 -2.39 4.64 1.15
N TYR A 102 -2.15 5.24 2.31
CA TYR A 102 -1.20 6.35 2.42
C TYR A 102 0.23 5.93 2.01
N VAL A 103 0.69 4.79 2.52
CA VAL A 103 2.01 4.23 2.16
C VAL A 103 2.08 3.88 0.67
N ALA A 104 1.00 3.34 0.08
CA ALA A 104 0.92 3.05 -1.36
C ALA A 104 1.11 4.31 -2.21
N LEU A 105 0.51 5.44 -1.78
CA LEU A 105 0.73 6.74 -2.43
C LEU A 105 2.19 7.18 -2.34
N LEU A 106 2.80 7.10 -1.15
CA LEU A 106 4.18 7.51 -0.96
C LEU A 106 5.15 6.70 -1.84
N ILE A 107 5.02 5.38 -1.85
CA ILE A 107 5.90 4.53 -2.65
C ILE A 107 5.66 4.70 -4.15
N ALA A 108 4.44 5.00 -4.60
CA ALA A 108 4.17 5.31 -5.99
C ALA A 108 4.95 6.55 -6.48
N GLY A 109 5.07 7.58 -5.64
CA GLY A 109 5.90 8.75 -5.93
C GLY A 109 7.39 8.49 -5.78
N ALA A 110 7.80 7.68 -4.80
CA ALA A 110 9.22 7.38 -4.56
C ALA A 110 9.81 6.37 -5.56
N ARG A 111 8.99 5.47 -6.11
CA ARG A 111 9.38 4.41 -7.06
C ARG A 111 8.44 4.34 -8.28
N PRO A 112 8.26 5.44 -9.03
CA PRO A 112 7.25 5.55 -10.08
C PRO A 112 7.43 4.55 -11.22
N THR A 113 8.63 4.03 -11.43
CA THR A 113 8.91 3.01 -12.45
C THR A 113 8.67 1.57 -11.97
N LEU A 114 8.70 1.33 -10.65
CA LEU A 114 8.44 0.02 -10.07
C LEU A 114 6.96 -0.17 -9.71
N VAL A 115 6.25 0.92 -9.38
CA VAL A 115 4.82 0.87 -9.07
C VAL A 115 4.01 0.92 -10.36
N ARG A 116 3.36 -0.20 -10.69
CA ARG A 116 2.52 -0.40 -11.88
C ARG A 116 1.06 0.01 -11.66
N GLY A 117 0.82 0.85 -10.70
CA GLY A 117 -0.46 1.40 -10.28
C GLY A 117 -0.62 1.30 -8.77
N ALA A 118 -1.25 2.31 -8.17
CA ALA A 118 -1.58 2.35 -6.75
C ALA A 118 -3.10 2.50 -6.58
N VAL A 119 -3.74 1.53 -5.91
CA VAL A 119 -5.16 1.55 -5.58
C VAL A 119 -5.32 1.88 -4.10
N LEU A 120 -5.99 2.98 -3.79
CA LEU A 120 -6.18 3.50 -2.44
C LEU A 120 -7.59 3.18 -1.95
N LEU A 121 -7.70 2.44 -0.83
CA LEU A 121 -8.96 1.98 -0.26
C LEU A 121 -9.19 2.52 1.15
N ASP A 122 -10.47 2.61 1.54
CA ASP A 122 -10.85 2.89 2.93
C ASP A 122 -10.27 1.85 3.89
N GLY A 123 -9.97 2.28 5.11
CA GLY A 123 -9.53 1.40 6.17
C GLY A 123 -8.92 2.13 7.35
N PRO A 124 -8.52 1.36 8.37
CA PRO A 124 -7.92 1.91 9.58
C PRO A 124 -6.65 2.72 9.29
N GLY A 125 -6.57 3.92 9.89
CA GLY A 125 -5.41 4.81 9.76
C GLY A 125 -5.36 5.61 8.45
N LEU A 126 -6.42 5.65 7.66
CA LEU A 126 -6.47 6.49 6.45
C LEU A 126 -6.33 7.98 6.80
N ALA A 127 -6.91 8.42 7.90
CA ALA A 127 -6.82 9.79 8.41
C ALA A 127 -5.59 10.04 9.32
N GLY A 128 -4.75 9.03 9.56
CA GLY A 128 -3.64 9.10 10.50
C GLY A 128 -2.57 10.15 10.16
N ALA A 129 -2.44 10.53 8.90
CA ALA A 129 -1.55 11.61 8.46
C ALA A 129 -2.15 13.01 8.64
N SER A 130 -3.32 13.15 9.24
CA SER A 130 -4.00 14.43 9.47
C SER A 130 -4.22 14.65 10.97
N PRO A 131 -4.12 15.89 11.47
CA PRO A 131 -4.57 16.24 12.81
C PRO A 131 -6.09 16.07 12.88
N SER A 132 -6.55 14.84 13.11
CA SER A 132 -7.94 14.56 13.43
C SER A 132 -8.19 14.92 14.88
N SER A 133 -9.27 15.67 15.14
CA SER A 133 -9.74 15.96 16.49
C SER A 133 -10.26 14.72 17.22
N THR A 134 -10.40 13.61 16.53
CA THR A 134 -10.87 12.34 17.08
C THR A 134 -9.74 11.33 17.05
N PRO A 135 -9.23 10.89 18.22
CA PRO A 135 -8.22 9.82 18.24
C PRO A 135 -8.82 8.58 17.58
N TYR A 136 -8.12 8.05 16.59
CA TYR A 136 -8.49 6.78 15.99
C TYR A 136 -8.21 5.65 16.99
N ILE A 137 -9.26 4.93 17.38
CA ILE A 137 -9.12 3.70 18.16
C ILE A 137 -9.14 2.54 17.17
N PRO A 138 -7.99 1.89 16.91
CA PRO A 138 -7.96 0.77 15.98
C PRO A 138 -8.82 -0.37 16.50
N VAL A 139 -9.70 -0.88 15.68
CA VAL A 139 -10.37 -2.14 15.94
C VAL A 139 -9.34 -3.25 15.71
N VAL A 140 -8.80 -3.79 16.79
CA VAL A 140 -7.91 -4.95 16.68
C VAL A 140 -8.72 -6.11 16.11
N ASN A 141 -8.31 -6.62 14.96
CA ASN A 141 -8.93 -7.79 14.38
C ASN A 141 -8.63 -9.00 15.29
N THR A 142 -9.64 -9.49 16.01
CA THR A 142 -9.52 -10.63 16.93
C THR A 142 -9.12 -11.94 16.24
N ALA A 143 -9.16 -11.99 14.92
CA ALA A 143 -8.64 -13.12 14.13
C ALA A 143 -7.10 -13.06 13.95
N CYS A 144 -6.45 -11.96 14.33
CA CYS A 144 -5.00 -11.83 14.27
C CYS A 144 -4.35 -12.59 15.43
N THR A 145 -3.48 -13.55 15.12
CA THR A 145 -2.77 -14.38 16.13
C THR A 145 -1.63 -13.61 16.80
N ALA A 146 -1.20 -12.49 16.24
CA ALA A 146 -0.17 -11.60 16.80
C ALA A 146 -0.71 -10.17 16.82
N PRO A 147 -0.98 -9.57 17.99
CA PRO A 147 -1.41 -8.19 18.08
C PRO A 147 -0.28 -7.26 17.60
N PRO A 148 -0.62 -6.10 17.00
CA PRO A 148 0.37 -5.11 16.61
C PRO A 148 1.11 -4.55 17.83
N ASP A 149 2.32 -4.05 17.62
CA ASP A 149 3.04 -3.33 18.66
C ASP A 149 2.23 -2.08 19.08
N PRO A 150 1.94 -1.91 20.40
CA PRO A 150 1.24 -0.71 20.87
C PRO A 150 1.92 0.60 20.50
N PHE A 151 3.25 0.64 20.39
CA PHE A 151 3.99 1.81 19.93
C PHE A 151 3.72 2.11 18.46
N ALA A 152 3.62 1.09 17.59
CA ALA A 152 3.24 1.27 16.19
C ALA A 152 1.86 1.94 16.07
N ILE A 153 0.88 1.48 16.86
CA ILE A 153 -0.45 2.09 16.91
C ILE A 153 -0.38 3.54 17.35
N ALA A 154 0.32 3.83 18.46
CA ALA A 154 0.40 5.17 19.01
C ALA A 154 1.11 6.16 18.06
N GLU A 155 2.26 5.78 17.52
CA GLU A 155 3.09 6.65 16.67
C GLU A 155 2.43 6.88 15.30
N LEU A 156 1.94 5.83 14.64
CA LEU A 156 1.33 5.93 13.31
C LEU A 156 -0.08 6.55 13.31
N ALA A 157 -0.82 6.46 14.43
CA ALA A 157 -2.10 7.15 14.58
C ALA A 157 -1.94 8.68 14.74
N THR A 158 -0.76 9.12 15.19
CA THR A 158 -0.46 10.55 15.44
C THR A 158 0.53 11.13 14.43
N ASP A 159 1.04 10.33 13.50
CA ASP A 159 1.98 10.79 12.47
C ASP A 159 1.27 11.76 11.51
N ALA A 160 1.36 13.05 11.84
CA ALA A 160 0.75 14.14 11.08
C ALA A 160 1.75 14.70 10.06
N ARG A 161 1.50 14.46 8.79
CA ARG A 161 2.19 15.12 7.68
C ARG A 161 1.28 16.19 7.08
N PRO A 162 1.82 17.35 6.66
CA PRO A 162 1.04 18.32 5.88
C PRO A 162 0.46 17.69 4.62
N ALA A 163 -0.72 18.13 4.18
CA ALA A 163 -1.37 17.60 2.98
C ALA A 163 -0.49 17.73 1.72
N GLU A 164 0.32 18.77 1.66
CA GLU A 164 1.27 19.04 0.58
C GLU A 164 2.32 17.94 0.44
N TYR A 165 2.64 17.23 1.52
CA TYR A 165 3.55 16.08 1.47
C TYR A 165 2.98 14.96 0.58
N ALA A 166 1.72 14.61 0.79
CA ALA A 166 1.03 13.63 -0.05
C ALA A 166 0.89 14.10 -1.51
N VAL A 167 0.56 15.38 -1.72
CA VAL A 167 0.46 16.01 -3.05
C VAL A 167 1.80 15.95 -3.79
N HIS A 168 2.92 16.14 -3.08
CA HIS A 168 4.25 16.04 -3.69
C HIS A 168 4.51 14.64 -4.25
N PHE A 169 4.27 13.58 -3.47
CA PHE A 169 4.43 12.20 -3.94
C PHE A 169 3.44 11.84 -5.06
N ALA A 170 2.20 12.31 -4.98
CA ALA A 170 1.22 12.14 -6.04
C ALA A 170 1.67 12.78 -7.35
N SER A 171 2.24 13.97 -7.28
CA SER A 171 2.79 14.68 -8.42
C SER A 171 3.99 13.97 -9.04
N LEU A 172 4.91 13.46 -8.20
CA LEU A 172 6.04 12.65 -8.66
C LEU A 172 5.56 11.37 -9.38
N ALA A 173 4.59 10.66 -8.81
CA ALA A 173 4.00 9.49 -9.44
C ALA A 173 3.40 9.85 -10.81
N SER A 174 2.60 10.91 -10.89
CA SER A 174 1.96 11.34 -12.13
C SER A 174 2.95 11.76 -13.21
N GLN A 175 4.04 12.43 -12.84
CA GLN A 175 5.03 12.95 -13.78
C GLN A 175 6.04 11.90 -14.27
N GLN A 176 6.36 10.91 -13.44
CA GLN A 176 7.47 9.99 -13.70
C GLN A 176 7.02 8.54 -13.95
N SER A 177 5.75 8.22 -13.69
CA SER A 177 5.21 6.90 -14.02
C SER A 177 5.07 6.72 -15.53
N PRO A 178 5.29 5.51 -16.06
CA PRO A 178 4.95 5.18 -17.44
C PRO A 178 3.43 5.11 -17.68
N LEU A 179 2.61 5.17 -16.62
CA LEU A 179 1.15 5.13 -16.69
C LEU A 179 0.58 6.56 -16.74
N PRO A 180 -0.44 6.83 -17.57
CA PRO A 180 -1.07 8.15 -17.62
C PRO A 180 -1.80 8.50 -16.31
N HIS A 181 -2.34 7.50 -15.62
CA HIS A 181 -3.06 7.64 -14.34
C HIS A 181 -2.58 6.57 -13.36
N PRO A 182 -1.43 6.78 -12.68
CA PRO A 182 -0.82 5.76 -11.84
C PRO A 182 -1.51 5.55 -10.47
N ILE A 183 -2.45 6.43 -10.10
CA ILE A 183 -3.13 6.41 -8.80
C ILE A 183 -4.63 6.32 -9.03
N ALA A 184 -5.28 5.36 -8.37
CA ALA A 184 -6.73 5.18 -8.33
C ALA A 184 -7.24 5.35 -6.90
N ILE A 185 -8.04 6.39 -6.66
CA ILE A 185 -8.60 6.70 -5.33
C ILE A 185 -10.01 6.11 -5.24
N CYS A 186 -10.15 5.01 -4.50
CA CYS A 186 -11.39 4.25 -4.34
C CYS A 186 -11.92 4.33 -2.90
N THR A 187 -11.79 5.49 -2.25
CA THR A 187 -12.20 5.72 -0.88
C THR A 187 -13.51 6.48 -0.79
N ARG A 188 -14.28 6.24 0.26
CA ARG A 188 -15.44 7.05 0.69
C ARG A 188 -15.00 8.14 1.67
N GLU A 189 -14.04 7.80 2.55
CA GLU A 189 -13.44 8.76 3.47
C GLU A 189 -12.58 9.76 2.71
N GLN A 190 -12.61 11.02 3.18
CA GLN A 190 -11.95 12.15 2.52
C GLN A 190 -11.05 12.92 3.52
N PRO A 191 -9.98 12.31 4.06
CA PRO A 191 -9.06 13.05 4.90
C PRO A 191 -8.40 14.20 4.12
N PRO A 192 -7.94 15.28 4.78
CA PRO A 192 -7.41 16.47 4.13
C PRO A 192 -6.32 16.20 3.10
N TRP A 193 -5.40 15.27 3.38
CA TRP A 193 -4.34 14.92 2.45
C TRP A 193 -4.90 14.30 1.15
N LEU A 194 -5.93 13.47 1.27
CA LEU A 194 -6.54 12.79 0.12
C LEU A 194 -7.37 13.76 -0.73
N MET A 195 -8.06 14.71 -0.08
CA MET A 195 -8.76 15.79 -0.77
C MET A 195 -7.77 16.63 -1.61
N ALA A 196 -6.64 17.03 -1.00
CA ALA A 196 -5.61 17.79 -1.70
C ALA A 196 -5.01 17.02 -2.89
N VAL A 197 -4.79 15.70 -2.74
CA VAL A 197 -4.34 14.84 -3.85
C VAL A 197 -5.38 14.78 -4.96
N ARG A 198 -6.67 14.59 -4.64
CA ARG A 198 -7.75 14.59 -5.64
C ARG A 198 -7.82 15.88 -6.42
N GLU A 199 -7.74 17.01 -5.74
CA GLU A 199 -7.73 18.33 -6.37
C GLU A 199 -6.54 18.49 -7.32
N SER A 200 -5.35 18.04 -6.91
CA SER A 200 -4.12 18.20 -7.69
C SER A 200 -4.06 17.31 -8.94
N LEU A 201 -4.63 16.10 -8.88
CA LEU A 201 -4.52 15.10 -9.96
C LEU A 201 -5.77 15.01 -10.83
N SER A 202 -6.90 15.59 -10.43
CA SER A 202 -8.21 15.45 -11.11
C SER A 202 -8.57 13.98 -11.35
N CYS A 203 -8.23 13.08 -10.41
CA CYS A 203 -8.43 11.64 -10.56
C CYS A 203 -9.65 11.17 -9.76
N ASP A 204 -10.55 10.50 -10.45
CA ASP A 204 -11.64 9.73 -9.86
C ASP A 204 -11.55 8.27 -10.31
N SER A 205 -11.69 7.35 -9.36
CA SER A 205 -11.81 5.94 -9.68
C SER A 205 -12.96 5.34 -8.85
N PRO A 206 -14.09 5.07 -9.46
CA PRO A 206 -15.32 4.75 -8.73
C PRO A 206 -15.32 3.33 -8.13
N ASN A 207 -14.60 2.38 -8.72
CA ASN A 207 -14.68 0.96 -8.33
C ASN A 207 -13.28 0.32 -8.19
N PRO A 208 -12.96 -0.24 -7.00
CA PRO A 208 -11.67 -0.89 -6.75
C PRO A 208 -11.34 -2.04 -7.71
N VAL A 209 -12.36 -2.83 -8.07
CA VAL A 209 -12.17 -3.99 -8.97
C VAL A 209 -11.79 -3.51 -10.38
N ASP A 210 -12.42 -2.46 -10.86
CA ASP A 210 -12.14 -1.90 -12.19
C ASP A 210 -10.78 -1.19 -12.21
N ALA A 211 -10.41 -0.50 -11.14
CA ALA A 211 -9.07 0.05 -10.98
C ALA A 211 -7.99 -1.03 -11.02
N CYS A 212 -8.19 -2.14 -10.30
CA CYS A 212 -7.26 -3.27 -10.33
C CYS A 212 -7.19 -3.91 -11.72
N LYS A 213 -8.31 -4.08 -12.42
CA LYS A 213 -8.33 -4.60 -13.80
C LYS A 213 -7.55 -3.69 -14.76
N GLN A 214 -7.71 -2.38 -14.62
CA GLN A 214 -6.98 -1.40 -15.43
C GLN A 214 -5.46 -1.57 -15.27
N PHE A 215 -4.98 -1.76 -14.05
CA PHE A 215 -3.57 -1.96 -13.77
C PHE A 215 -3.06 -3.37 -14.05
N ALA A 216 -3.92 -4.37 -14.18
CA ALA A 216 -3.53 -5.74 -14.51
C ALA A 216 -3.06 -5.91 -15.97
N ILE A 217 -3.46 -4.99 -16.85
CA ILE A 217 -3.08 -5.03 -18.27
C ILE A 217 -1.70 -4.39 -18.42
N PRO A 218 -0.69 -5.09 -18.96
CA PRO A 218 0.60 -4.45 -19.27
C PRO A 218 0.36 -3.31 -20.26
N PRO A 219 1.06 -2.17 -20.09
CA PRO A 219 0.98 -1.08 -21.07
C PRO A 219 1.34 -1.62 -22.44
N LEU A 220 0.51 -1.31 -23.43
CA LEU A 220 0.81 -1.63 -24.83
C LEU A 220 2.20 -1.06 -25.14
N THR A 221 3.15 -1.93 -25.39
CA THR A 221 4.46 -1.54 -25.92
C THR A 221 4.20 -0.95 -27.31
N HIS A 222 4.16 0.38 -27.39
CA HIS A 222 4.30 1.04 -28.69
C HIS A 222 5.70 0.64 -29.21
N SER A 223 5.72 -0.35 -30.07
CA SER A 223 6.86 -0.60 -30.94
C SER A 223 7.02 0.71 -31.74
N GLN A 224 8.04 1.49 -31.40
CA GLN A 224 8.44 2.59 -32.28
C GLN A 224 8.89 1.97 -33.61
N PRO A 225 8.46 2.57 -34.72
CA PRO A 225 8.85 2.12 -36.06
C PRO A 225 10.35 2.37 -36.31
#